data_672d365a4ab61b565a3a4c7691ac94c4
#
_entry.id   672d365a4ab61b565a3a4c7691ac94c4
#
_cell.length_a   1.000
_cell.length_b   1.000
_cell.length_c   1.000
_cell.angle_alpha   90.00
_cell.angle_beta   90.00
_cell.angle_gamma   90.00
#
_symmetry.space_group_name_H-M   'P 1'
#
loop_
_entity.id
_entity.type
_entity.pdbx_description
1 polymer ?
#
loop_
_entity_poly.entity_id
_entity_poly.type
_entity_poly.pdbx_seq_one_letter_code
_entity_poly.pdbx_strand_id
1 'polypeptide(L)'
;EERKKPLLSVNTWRPEVAEKVLPLEVDILNDIGALKQSDNAEICSRHGTALLIMHSIGLPKEPHLGQKYENIVDEIDLFFKEKIQFAESVGLKPEQIILDPGIDFAKDREDNLKILNNLHVFQSHRRPILVPVSRKTVIGEVLGIDDPNERDAGTVACSVSSILRGASILRVHNVIAAAQTVRMISSLRD
;
A
#
# COMPACT_ATOMS: atom_id res chain seq x y z
N GLU A 1 -5.10 20.46 22.50
CA GLU A 1 -4.34 19.42 21.76
C GLU A 1 -3.56 20.11 20.64
N GLU A 2 -2.24 20.07 20.72
CA GLU A 2 -1.39 20.52 19.61
C GLU A 2 -1.75 19.69 18.35
N ARG A 3 -2.17 20.36 17.28
CA ARG A 3 -2.36 19.70 15.98
C ARG A 3 -1.00 19.17 15.52
N LYS A 4 -0.81 17.86 15.58
CA LYS A 4 0.37 17.24 14.97
C LYS A 4 0.38 17.56 13.48
N LYS A 5 1.54 18.01 12.96
CA LYS A 5 1.76 18.24 11.54
C LYS A 5 1.40 16.95 10.77
N PRO A 6 0.63 17.01 9.67
CA PRO A 6 0.37 15.82 8.87
C PRO A 6 1.68 15.32 8.26
N LEU A 7 1.81 14.00 8.15
CA LEU A 7 2.94 13.37 7.47
C LEU A 7 2.82 13.57 5.95
N LEU A 8 3.95 13.82 5.30
CA LEU A 8 4.05 13.97 3.84
C LEU A 8 4.51 12.66 3.21
N SER A 9 3.69 12.11 2.31
CA SER A 9 4.04 10.93 1.51
C SER A 9 4.21 11.33 0.04
N VAL A 10 5.40 11.10 -0.51
CA VAL A 10 5.72 11.38 -1.92
C VAL A 10 5.75 10.10 -2.71
N ASN A 11 5.07 10.08 -3.87
CA ASN A 11 5.00 8.92 -4.75
C ASN A 11 6.04 9.04 -5.87
N THR A 12 7.12 8.29 -5.77
CA THR A 12 8.10 8.09 -6.84
C THR A 12 8.84 6.77 -6.67
N TRP A 13 9.17 6.13 -7.80
CA TRP A 13 10.04 4.95 -7.85
C TRP A 13 11.42 5.28 -8.43
N ARG A 14 11.65 6.55 -8.82
CA ARG A 14 12.90 6.99 -9.44
C ARG A 14 13.86 7.54 -8.39
N PRO A 15 15.06 6.91 -8.23
CA PRO A 15 16.04 7.32 -7.23
C PRO A 15 16.49 8.78 -7.39
N GLU A 16 16.65 9.24 -8.63
CA GLU A 16 17.05 10.62 -8.91
C GLU A 16 16.02 11.67 -8.48
N VAL A 17 14.74 11.28 -8.36
CA VAL A 17 13.68 12.13 -7.81
C VAL A 17 13.67 12.02 -6.29
N ALA A 18 13.76 10.79 -5.75
CA ALA A 18 13.81 10.55 -4.31
C ALA A 18 14.95 11.34 -3.66
N GLU A 19 16.16 11.29 -4.22
CA GLU A 19 17.33 12.03 -3.74
C GLU A 19 17.11 13.55 -3.61
N LYS A 20 16.28 14.11 -4.50
CA LYS A 20 15.97 15.55 -4.49
C LYS A 20 14.84 15.95 -3.55
N VAL A 21 13.85 15.06 -3.34
CA VAL A 21 12.64 15.41 -2.58
C VAL A 21 12.73 15.02 -1.11
N LEU A 22 13.46 13.96 -0.75
CA LEU A 22 13.52 13.53 0.66
C LEU A 22 14.17 14.59 1.59
N PRO A 23 15.17 15.39 1.17
CA PRO A 23 15.67 16.49 1.99
C PRO A 23 14.63 17.58 2.31
N LEU A 24 13.48 17.61 1.63
CA LEU A 24 12.39 18.58 1.84
C LEU A 24 11.40 18.15 2.94
N GLU A 25 11.87 17.47 3.97
CA GLU A 25 11.05 16.98 5.09
C GLU A 25 9.93 16.00 4.66
N VAL A 26 10.20 15.12 3.71
CA VAL A 26 9.30 14.03 3.32
C VAL A 26 9.38 12.92 4.35
N ASP A 27 8.23 12.51 4.88
CA ASP A 27 8.15 11.48 5.92
C ASP A 27 8.09 10.07 5.34
N ILE A 28 7.46 9.90 4.16
CA ILE A 28 7.25 8.58 3.53
C ILE A 28 7.56 8.67 2.03
N LEU A 29 8.44 7.81 1.55
CA LEU A 29 8.60 7.52 0.12
C LEU A 29 7.66 6.37 -0.25
N ASN A 30 6.69 6.64 -1.14
CA ASN A 30 5.81 5.61 -1.70
C ASN A 30 6.41 5.09 -3.00
N ASP A 31 7.10 3.95 -2.94
CA ASP A 31 7.71 3.30 -4.10
C ASP A 31 6.75 2.27 -4.72
N ILE A 32 6.07 2.68 -5.81
CA ILE A 32 5.20 1.81 -6.60
C ILE A 32 5.96 0.95 -7.62
N GLY A 33 7.30 1.04 -7.65
CA GLY A 33 8.17 0.28 -8.54
C GLY A 33 8.62 -1.06 -7.98
N ALA A 34 7.97 -1.55 -6.91
CA ALA A 34 8.29 -2.83 -6.27
C ALA A 34 9.74 -2.93 -5.76
N LEU A 35 10.34 -1.79 -5.44
CA LEU A 35 11.74 -1.69 -5.02
C LEU A 35 12.68 -2.44 -5.99
N LYS A 36 12.42 -2.30 -7.31
CA LYS A 36 13.29 -2.87 -8.36
C LYS A 36 14.57 -2.09 -8.53
N GLN A 37 14.50 -0.76 -8.35
CA GLN A 37 15.66 0.09 -8.21
C GLN A 37 16.04 0.12 -6.72
N SER A 38 17.09 -0.61 -6.37
CA SER A 38 17.53 -0.80 -4.98
C SER A 38 17.88 0.50 -4.25
N ASP A 39 18.29 1.53 -4.99
CA ASP A 39 18.80 2.78 -4.45
C ASP A 39 17.78 3.52 -3.56
N ASN A 40 16.46 3.36 -3.82
CA ASN A 40 15.43 3.99 -3.00
C ASN A 40 15.48 3.58 -1.53
N ALA A 41 15.83 2.33 -1.23
CA ALA A 41 15.96 1.87 0.15
C ALA A 41 17.17 2.53 0.84
N GLU A 42 18.32 2.62 0.16
CA GLU A 42 19.52 3.29 0.66
C GLU A 42 19.28 4.79 0.87
N ILE A 43 18.58 5.44 -0.08
CA ILE A 43 18.23 6.87 0.02
C ILE A 43 17.32 7.09 1.23
N CYS A 44 16.27 6.29 1.43
CA CYS A 44 15.40 6.38 2.58
C CYS A 44 16.15 6.14 3.90
N SER A 45 17.07 5.17 3.94
CA SER A 45 17.90 4.89 5.10
C SER A 45 18.77 6.11 5.49
N ARG A 46 19.43 6.76 4.52
CA ARG A 46 20.26 7.95 4.75
C ARG A 46 19.49 9.16 5.26
N HIS A 47 18.24 9.34 4.78
CA HIS A 47 17.40 10.48 5.15
C HIS A 47 16.49 10.20 6.36
N GLY A 48 16.47 8.97 6.89
CA GLY A 48 15.57 8.60 8.00
C GLY A 48 14.09 8.55 7.59
N THR A 49 13.80 8.54 6.28
CA THR A 49 12.44 8.52 5.71
C THR A 49 11.88 7.09 5.71
N ALA A 50 10.59 6.93 5.99
CA ALA A 50 9.93 5.64 5.85
C ALA A 50 9.76 5.25 4.38
N LEU A 51 9.89 3.96 4.07
CA LEU A 51 9.72 3.40 2.74
C LEU A 51 8.46 2.56 2.67
N LEU A 52 7.55 2.91 1.76
CA LEU A 52 6.43 2.04 1.39
C LEU A 52 6.87 1.16 0.22
N ILE A 53 6.80 -0.15 0.44
CA ILE A 53 7.14 -1.18 -0.54
C ILE A 53 5.85 -1.78 -1.08
N MET A 54 5.54 -1.50 -2.35
CA MET A 54 4.34 -2.01 -3.01
C MET A 54 4.66 -3.21 -3.89
N HIS A 55 3.87 -4.29 -3.77
CA HIS A 55 3.97 -5.42 -4.70
C HIS A 55 3.43 -5.06 -6.08
N SER A 56 4.29 -5.16 -7.08
CA SER A 56 3.94 -5.05 -8.49
C SER A 56 4.90 -5.88 -9.35
N ILE A 57 4.45 -6.28 -10.54
CA ILE A 57 5.28 -6.92 -11.57
C ILE A 57 5.51 -5.91 -12.69
N GLY A 58 6.66 -6.00 -13.37
CA GLY A 58 7.01 -5.06 -14.44
C GLY A 58 7.41 -3.68 -13.92
N LEU A 59 7.62 -2.74 -14.83
CA LEU A 59 7.88 -1.34 -14.47
C LEU A 59 6.56 -0.58 -14.32
N PRO A 60 6.53 0.46 -13.46
CA PRO A 60 5.36 1.33 -13.37
C PRO A 60 5.00 1.94 -14.72
N LYS A 61 3.69 2.01 -15.03
CA LYS A 61 3.11 2.51 -16.29
C LYS A 61 3.25 1.57 -17.50
N GLU A 62 3.84 0.39 -17.37
CA GLU A 62 3.78 -0.64 -18.40
C GLU A 62 2.47 -1.44 -18.27
N PRO A 63 1.82 -1.80 -19.40
CA PRO A 63 0.66 -2.67 -19.34
C PRO A 63 1.07 -4.07 -18.85
N HIS A 64 0.43 -4.54 -17.79
CA HIS A 64 0.66 -5.88 -17.23
C HIS A 64 -0.60 -6.75 -17.41
N LEU A 65 -1.13 -6.80 -18.64
CA LEU A 65 -2.31 -7.57 -18.96
C LEU A 65 -1.96 -9.06 -19.05
N GLY A 66 -2.79 -9.90 -18.45
CA GLY A 66 -2.70 -11.35 -18.57
C GLY A 66 -1.70 -12.03 -17.64
N GLN A 67 -1.18 -11.33 -16.64
CA GLN A 67 -0.42 -11.97 -15.57
C GLN A 67 -1.30 -13.00 -14.85
N LYS A 68 -0.76 -14.19 -14.62
CA LYS A 68 -1.42 -15.24 -13.85
C LYS A 68 -0.53 -15.64 -12.69
N TYR A 69 -1.15 -15.79 -11.54
CA TYR A 69 -0.52 -16.27 -10.31
C TYR A 69 -1.08 -17.65 -9.96
N GLU A 70 -0.26 -18.58 -9.53
CA GLU A 70 -0.72 -19.82 -8.93
C GLU A 70 -1.42 -19.54 -7.60
N ASN A 71 -0.78 -18.77 -6.74
CA ASN A 71 -1.35 -18.22 -5.51
C ASN A 71 -0.83 -16.80 -5.26
N ILE A 72 -1.62 -15.80 -5.55
CA ILE A 72 -1.22 -14.40 -5.40
C ILE A 72 -0.85 -14.02 -3.95
N VAL A 73 -1.46 -14.65 -2.94
CA VAL A 73 -1.16 -14.35 -1.54
C VAL A 73 0.22 -14.84 -1.17
N ASP A 74 0.59 -16.06 -1.56
CA ASP A 74 1.91 -16.64 -1.30
C ASP A 74 3.00 -15.87 -2.06
N GLU A 75 2.70 -15.45 -3.29
CA GLU A 75 3.61 -14.63 -4.11
C GLU A 75 3.93 -13.29 -3.43
N ILE A 76 2.91 -12.61 -2.92
CA ILE A 76 3.09 -11.34 -2.19
C ILE A 76 3.81 -11.56 -0.87
N ASP A 77 3.52 -12.63 -0.16
CA ASP A 77 4.19 -12.96 1.12
C ASP A 77 5.69 -13.17 0.91
N LEU A 78 6.05 -13.96 -0.10
CA LEU A 78 7.45 -14.18 -0.47
C LEU A 78 8.14 -12.87 -0.90
N PHE A 79 7.48 -12.08 -1.75
CA PHE A 79 7.97 -10.78 -2.17
C PHE A 79 8.25 -9.86 -0.97
N PHE A 80 7.34 -9.75 -0.02
CA PHE A 80 7.55 -8.94 1.18
C PHE A 80 8.74 -9.43 1.99
N LYS A 81 8.86 -10.73 2.19
CA LYS A 81 9.99 -11.30 2.90
C LYS A 81 11.33 -10.90 2.28
N GLU A 82 11.45 -11.05 0.96
CA GLU A 82 12.68 -10.69 0.23
C GLU A 82 12.98 -9.19 0.30
N LYS A 83 11.96 -8.34 0.08
CA LYS A 83 12.14 -6.89 0.05
C LYS A 83 12.41 -6.29 1.43
N ILE A 84 11.81 -6.83 2.48
CA ILE A 84 12.13 -6.45 3.86
C ILE A 84 13.58 -6.79 4.18
N GLN A 85 14.01 -8.03 3.91
CA GLN A 85 15.40 -8.44 4.14
C GLN A 85 16.40 -7.54 3.42
N PHE A 86 16.12 -7.21 2.16
CA PHE A 86 16.93 -6.28 1.39
C PHE A 86 16.94 -4.89 2.02
N ALA A 87 15.79 -4.30 2.32
CA ALA A 87 15.67 -2.96 2.90
C ALA A 87 16.42 -2.85 4.24
N GLU A 88 16.31 -3.86 5.09
CA GLU A 88 17.02 -3.92 6.37
C GLU A 88 18.54 -4.09 6.17
N SER A 89 18.98 -4.83 5.15
CA SER A 89 20.41 -5.02 4.86
C SER A 89 21.14 -3.73 4.46
N VAL A 90 20.40 -2.76 3.91
CA VAL A 90 20.91 -1.43 3.54
C VAL A 90 20.64 -0.36 4.62
N GLY A 91 20.21 -0.78 5.82
CA GLY A 91 20.14 0.06 7.02
C GLY A 91 18.78 0.69 7.31
N LEU A 92 17.70 0.35 6.59
CA LEU A 92 16.34 0.71 7.01
C LEU A 92 15.97 -0.02 8.29
N LYS A 93 15.40 0.71 9.24
CA LYS A 93 14.89 0.12 10.47
C LYS A 93 13.51 -0.52 10.23
N PRO A 94 13.15 -1.56 10.98
CA PRO A 94 11.85 -2.20 10.87
C PRO A 94 10.65 -1.26 10.91
N GLU A 95 10.69 -0.24 11.75
CA GLU A 95 9.65 0.76 11.91
C GLU A 95 9.53 1.78 10.77
N GLN A 96 10.50 1.79 9.84
CA GLN A 96 10.48 2.63 8.64
C GLN A 96 9.88 1.92 7.42
N ILE A 97 9.48 0.65 7.53
CA ILE A 97 8.97 -0.14 6.40
C ILE A 97 7.46 -0.26 6.48
N ILE A 98 6.77 0.11 5.39
CA ILE A 98 5.32 -0.02 5.20
C ILE A 98 5.09 -0.95 3.99
N LEU A 99 4.13 -1.87 4.08
CA LEU A 99 3.82 -2.84 3.03
C LEU A 99 2.52 -2.49 2.32
N ASP A 100 2.50 -2.59 0.99
CA ASP A 100 1.31 -2.43 0.16
C ASP A 100 1.17 -3.65 -0.77
N PRO A 101 0.09 -4.42 -0.68
CA PRO A 101 -0.11 -5.60 -1.53
C PRO A 101 -0.38 -5.26 -3.00
N GLY A 102 -0.51 -3.98 -3.36
CA GLY A 102 -0.61 -3.52 -4.74
C GLY A 102 -1.92 -3.91 -5.42
N ILE A 103 -3.07 -3.58 -4.80
CA ILE A 103 -4.40 -3.77 -5.42
C ILE A 103 -4.45 -3.09 -6.78
N ASP A 104 -5.00 -3.76 -7.81
CA ASP A 104 -5.08 -3.34 -9.23
C ASP A 104 -3.72 -3.17 -9.95
N PHE A 105 -2.61 -3.59 -9.36
CA PHE A 105 -1.30 -3.57 -10.03
C PHE A 105 -0.93 -4.97 -10.51
N ALA A 106 -1.03 -5.21 -11.83
CA ALA A 106 -0.77 -6.51 -12.47
C ALA A 106 -1.60 -7.66 -11.86
N LYS A 107 -2.85 -7.41 -11.51
CA LYS A 107 -3.77 -8.35 -10.84
C LYS A 107 -5.15 -8.25 -11.46
N ASP A 108 -5.79 -9.38 -11.65
CA ASP A 108 -7.18 -9.42 -12.07
C ASP A 108 -8.15 -9.23 -10.88
N ARG A 109 -9.46 -9.25 -11.15
CA ARG A 109 -10.49 -9.09 -10.13
C ARG A 109 -10.38 -10.14 -9.02
N GLU A 110 -10.21 -11.40 -9.39
CA GLU A 110 -10.18 -12.51 -8.44
C GLU A 110 -8.92 -12.46 -7.55
N ASP A 111 -7.77 -12.09 -8.13
CA ASP A 111 -6.54 -11.85 -7.39
C ASP A 111 -6.73 -10.74 -6.34
N ASN A 112 -7.33 -9.60 -6.75
CA ASN A 112 -7.57 -8.49 -5.85
C ASN A 112 -8.52 -8.86 -4.70
N LEU A 113 -9.60 -9.60 -4.98
CA LEU A 113 -10.52 -10.08 -3.95
C LEU A 113 -9.85 -11.08 -3.01
N LYS A 114 -9.02 -11.98 -3.56
CA LYS A 114 -8.25 -12.95 -2.76
C LYS A 114 -7.27 -12.24 -1.81
N ILE A 115 -6.59 -11.20 -2.26
CA ILE A 115 -5.71 -10.37 -1.43
C ILE A 115 -6.50 -9.71 -0.30
N LEU A 116 -7.59 -9.00 -0.63
CA LEU A 116 -8.41 -8.29 0.36
C LEU A 116 -8.98 -9.23 1.43
N ASN A 117 -9.31 -10.46 1.06
CA ASN A 117 -9.80 -11.47 2.00
C ASN A 117 -8.70 -12.08 2.88
N ASN A 118 -7.43 -11.98 2.49
CA ASN A 118 -6.29 -12.62 3.16
C ASN A 118 -5.23 -11.65 3.69
N LEU A 119 -5.56 -10.37 3.90
CA LEU A 119 -4.62 -9.37 4.42
C LEU A 119 -3.95 -9.78 5.73
N HIS A 120 -4.65 -10.58 6.56
CA HIS A 120 -4.14 -11.07 7.84
C HIS A 120 -2.86 -11.91 7.70
N VAL A 121 -2.64 -12.54 6.55
CA VAL A 121 -1.41 -13.33 6.28
C VAL A 121 -0.18 -12.44 6.38
N PHE A 122 -0.25 -11.23 5.83
CA PHE A 122 0.87 -10.30 5.78
C PHE A 122 1.22 -9.67 7.14
N GLN A 123 0.37 -9.85 8.18
CA GLN A 123 0.68 -9.42 9.55
C GLN A 123 1.87 -10.20 10.14
N SER A 124 2.19 -11.38 9.60
CA SER A 124 3.36 -12.19 9.97
C SER A 124 4.67 -11.40 9.85
N HIS A 125 4.76 -10.45 8.91
CA HIS A 125 5.93 -9.58 8.72
C HIS A 125 6.09 -8.51 9.81
N ARG A 126 5.08 -8.27 10.66
CA ARG A 126 5.09 -7.25 11.73
C ARG A 126 5.44 -5.85 11.23
N ARG A 127 4.90 -5.48 10.07
CA ARG A 127 5.00 -4.15 9.46
C ARG A 127 3.60 -3.60 9.22
N PRO A 128 3.40 -2.27 9.27
CA PRO A 128 2.14 -1.66 8.89
C PRO A 128 1.74 -2.06 7.47
N ILE A 129 0.48 -2.41 7.27
CA ILE A 129 -0.08 -2.74 5.95
C ILE A 129 -0.92 -1.54 5.49
N LEU A 130 -0.54 -0.97 4.34
CA LEU A 130 -1.31 0.07 3.66
C LEU A 130 -2.19 -0.56 2.59
N VAL A 131 -3.47 -0.18 2.57
CA VAL A 131 -4.43 -0.66 1.56
C VAL A 131 -5.00 0.51 0.76
N PRO A 132 -4.60 0.67 -0.52
CA PRO A 132 -5.07 1.74 -1.39
C PRO A 132 -6.22 1.27 -2.29
N VAL A 133 -7.33 0.80 -1.73
CA VAL A 133 -8.45 0.21 -2.50
C VAL A 133 -9.42 1.24 -3.07
N SER A 134 -9.32 2.51 -2.64
CA SER A 134 -10.29 3.56 -2.93
C SER A 134 -10.53 3.78 -4.42
N ARG A 135 -11.80 3.63 -4.83
CA ARG A 135 -12.33 3.85 -6.19
C ARG A 135 -11.69 2.99 -7.28
N LYS A 136 -10.97 1.92 -6.89
CA LYS A 136 -10.22 1.06 -7.81
C LYS A 136 -11.12 0.21 -8.70
N THR A 137 -10.50 -0.32 -9.76
CA THR A 137 -11.18 -1.09 -10.81
C THR A 137 -11.90 -2.31 -10.24
N VAL A 138 -11.29 -3.01 -9.28
CA VAL A 138 -11.91 -4.16 -8.62
C VAL A 138 -13.28 -3.84 -8.01
N ILE A 139 -13.47 -2.64 -7.44
CA ILE A 139 -14.77 -2.22 -6.89
C ILE A 139 -15.78 -2.01 -8.01
N GLY A 140 -15.37 -1.33 -9.10
CA GLY A 140 -16.21 -1.12 -10.28
C GLY A 140 -16.67 -2.41 -10.91
N GLU A 141 -15.77 -3.37 -11.10
CA GLU A 141 -16.06 -4.69 -11.67
C GLU A 141 -17.02 -5.52 -10.82
N VAL A 142 -16.90 -5.45 -9.48
CA VAL A 142 -17.80 -6.16 -8.56
C VAL A 142 -19.20 -5.54 -8.54
N LEU A 143 -19.28 -4.21 -8.59
CA LEU A 143 -20.54 -3.49 -8.44
C LEU A 143 -21.23 -3.15 -9.78
N GLY A 144 -20.54 -3.33 -10.92
CA GLY A 144 -21.01 -2.88 -12.22
C GLY A 144 -21.03 -1.34 -12.35
N ILE A 145 -20.06 -0.66 -11.72
CA ILE A 145 -19.98 0.81 -11.69
C ILE A 145 -18.75 1.28 -12.47
N ASP A 146 -18.99 1.97 -13.60
CA ASP A 146 -17.91 2.46 -14.45
C ASP A 146 -17.25 3.74 -13.90
N ASP A 147 -18.03 4.72 -13.41
CA ASP A 147 -17.50 5.97 -12.86
C ASP A 147 -16.84 5.72 -11.49
N PRO A 148 -15.50 5.97 -11.37
CA PRO A 148 -14.81 5.84 -10.10
C PRO A 148 -15.40 6.71 -8.97
N ASN A 149 -16.01 7.85 -9.29
CA ASN A 149 -16.58 8.75 -8.30
C ASN A 149 -17.82 8.16 -7.60
N GLU A 150 -18.49 7.22 -8.24
CA GLU A 150 -19.67 6.53 -7.67
C GLU A 150 -19.29 5.31 -6.81
N ARG A 151 -17.99 4.96 -6.69
CA ARG A 151 -17.50 3.78 -5.97
C ARG A 151 -17.24 4.00 -4.47
N ASP A 152 -17.66 5.11 -3.89
CA ASP A 152 -17.36 5.45 -2.50
C ASP A 152 -17.96 4.47 -1.49
N ALA A 153 -19.19 3.99 -1.71
CA ALA A 153 -19.82 2.97 -0.85
C ALA A 153 -19.02 1.65 -0.85
N GLY A 154 -18.59 1.18 -2.03
CA GLY A 154 -17.72 0.03 -2.16
C GLY A 154 -16.35 0.25 -1.52
N THR A 155 -15.80 1.47 -1.62
CA THR A 155 -14.55 1.85 -0.95
C THR A 155 -14.68 1.72 0.57
N VAL A 156 -15.78 2.20 1.17
CA VAL A 156 -16.05 2.09 2.61
C VAL A 156 -16.15 0.61 3.02
N ALA A 157 -16.91 -0.19 2.27
CA ALA A 157 -17.06 -1.63 2.55
C ALA A 157 -15.71 -2.36 2.52
N CYS A 158 -14.89 -2.11 1.50
CA CYS A 158 -13.53 -2.67 1.40
C CYS A 158 -12.63 -2.15 2.52
N SER A 159 -12.75 -0.90 2.93
CA SER A 159 -11.97 -0.31 4.02
C SER A 159 -12.30 -0.97 5.36
N VAL A 160 -13.59 -1.16 5.68
CA VAL A 160 -14.02 -1.91 6.87
C VAL A 160 -13.43 -3.33 6.88
N SER A 161 -13.62 -4.04 5.76
CA SER A 161 -13.08 -5.39 5.59
C SER A 161 -11.56 -5.44 5.80
N SER A 162 -10.84 -4.46 5.24
CA SER A 162 -9.38 -4.38 5.35
C SER A 162 -8.92 -4.11 6.79
N ILE A 163 -9.57 -3.16 7.49
CA ILE A 163 -9.27 -2.87 8.90
C ILE A 163 -9.47 -4.11 9.78
N LEU A 164 -10.57 -4.83 9.59
CA LEU A 164 -10.86 -6.06 10.36
C LEU A 164 -9.86 -7.18 10.07
N ARG A 165 -9.16 -7.13 8.94
CA ARG A 165 -8.13 -8.08 8.54
C ARG A 165 -6.70 -7.57 8.71
N GLY A 166 -6.49 -6.45 9.42
CA GLY A 166 -5.17 -6.01 9.86
C GLY A 166 -4.55 -4.88 9.05
N ALA A 167 -5.28 -4.23 8.15
CA ALA A 167 -4.80 -2.99 7.55
C ALA A 167 -4.56 -1.92 8.63
N SER A 168 -3.40 -1.29 8.59
CA SER A 168 -2.99 -0.23 9.51
C SER A 168 -3.17 1.16 8.91
N ILE A 169 -3.11 1.27 7.58
CA ILE A 169 -3.18 2.54 6.85
C ILE A 169 -4.16 2.38 5.68
N LEU A 170 -5.07 3.33 5.53
CA LEU A 170 -5.96 3.43 4.36
C LEU A 170 -5.56 4.63 3.51
N ARG A 171 -5.37 4.41 2.21
CA ARG A 171 -5.15 5.49 1.26
C ARG A 171 -6.42 5.71 0.45
N VAL A 172 -7.07 6.85 0.63
CA VAL A 172 -8.43 7.10 0.14
C VAL A 172 -8.58 8.46 -0.55
N HIS A 173 -9.63 8.62 -1.37
CA HIS A 173 -10.02 9.90 -1.96
C HIS A 173 -11.00 10.65 -1.05
N ASN A 174 -12.00 9.93 -0.48
CA ASN A 174 -12.97 10.52 0.43
C ASN A 174 -12.49 10.37 1.90
N VAL A 175 -11.69 11.36 2.34
CA VAL A 175 -11.08 11.37 3.68
C VAL A 175 -12.14 11.45 4.80
N ILE A 176 -13.25 12.17 4.55
CA ILE A 176 -14.32 12.30 5.56
C ILE A 176 -14.97 10.95 5.83
N ALA A 177 -15.40 10.24 4.78
CA ALA A 177 -16.00 8.91 4.92
C ALA A 177 -15.02 7.91 5.56
N ALA A 178 -13.75 7.94 5.18
CA ALA A 178 -12.73 7.08 5.77
C ALA A 178 -12.50 7.36 7.26
N ALA A 179 -12.43 8.64 7.65
CA ALA A 179 -12.26 9.02 9.06
C ALA A 179 -13.46 8.58 9.91
N GLN A 180 -14.69 8.72 9.39
CA GLN A 180 -15.90 8.21 10.05
C GLN A 180 -15.87 6.68 10.19
N THR A 181 -15.47 5.99 9.13
CA THR A 181 -15.31 4.52 9.12
C THR A 181 -14.33 4.06 10.20
N VAL A 182 -13.14 4.67 10.26
CA VAL A 182 -12.12 4.31 11.26
C VAL A 182 -12.64 4.55 12.68
N ARG A 183 -13.28 5.70 12.95
CA ARG A 183 -13.87 5.99 14.27
C ARG A 183 -14.92 4.98 14.68
N MET A 184 -15.84 4.63 13.75
CA MET A 184 -16.88 3.64 14.04
C MET A 184 -16.28 2.26 14.36
N ILE A 185 -15.35 1.79 13.53
CA ILE A 185 -14.73 0.47 13.77
C ILE A 185 -13.93 0.46 15.08
N SER A 186 -13.22 1.54 15.41
CA SER A 186 -12.52 1.64 16.70
C SER A 186 -13.49 1.53 17.88
N SER A 187 -14.63 2.24 17.84
CA SER A 187 -15.65 2.18 18.91
C SER A 187 -16.39 0.84 19.01
N LEU A 188 -16.36 0.02 17.97
CA LEU A 188 -16.99 -1.32 17.98
C LEU A 188 -16.03 -2.43 18.47
N ARG A 189 -14.75 -2.12 18.65
CA ARG A 189 -13.72 -3.05 19.13
C ARG A 189 -13.47 -2.98 20.63
N ASP A 190 -13.96 -1.93 21.29
CA ASP A 190 -13.91 -1.73 22.76
C ASP A 190 -15.10 -2.44 23.42
#